data_286f1473309454673d5f6868a8688764
#
_entry.id   286f1473309454673d5f6868a8688764
#
_cell.length_a   1.000
_cell.length_b   1.000
_cell.length_c   1.000
_cell.angle_alpha   90.00
_cell.angle_beta   90.00
_cell.angle_gamma   90.00
#
_symmetry.space_group_name_H-M   'P 1'
#
loop_
_entity.id
_entity.type
_entity.pdbx_description
1 polymer ?
#
loop_
_entity_poly.entity_id
_entity_poly.type
_entity_poly.pdbx_seq_one_letter_code
_entity_poly.pdbx_strand_id
1 'polypeptide(L)'
;MFVVQGVDVEYLQWLQTTFGASIGRATVEQVCQMYMRPRTSRSRGSVAQELAGSAHARRHVGPASWFVSHTWSNAFADTLAAVLLFFEGREDAASAFLWLDFLVTPQHASAGPSKPSSWWMGTFKSSIARIGSLLLVVDSWDNPAPLKRAWYVFADLRTRAGALAADALTCAQVRARAACDCREEGGGRGTV
;
A
#
# COMPACT_ATOMS: atom_id res chain seq x y z
N MET A 1 22.94 8.43 5.49
CA MET A 1 22.15 8.00 4.33
C MET A 1 20.76 7.65 4.84
N PHE A 2 19.72 8.41 4.48
CA PHE A 2 18.37 8.12 4.98
C PHE A 2 17.85 6.86 4.28
N VAL A 3 17.54 5.83 5.07
CA VAL A 3 16.89 4.61 4.58
C VAL A 3 15.38 4.89 4.46
N VAL A 4 14.80 4.62 3.29
CA VAL A 4 13.36 4.69 3.09
C VAL A 4 12.76 3.45 3.76
N GLN A 5 11.95 3.65 4.79
CA GLN A 5 11.32 2.53 5.53
C GLN A 5 10.05 2.07 4.85
N GLY A 6 9.77 0.77 4.97
CA GLY A 6 8.53 0.11 4.58
C GLY A 6 8.00 -0.77 5.70
N VAL A 7 6.81 -1.31 5.50
CA VAL A 7 6.20 -2.34 6.34
C VAL A 7 6.13 -3.66 5.58
N ASP A 8 6.26 -4.79 6.28
CA ASP A 8 6.24 -6.10 5.64
C ASP A 8 4.81 -6.57 5.25
N VAL A 9 4.76 -7.63 4.47
CA VAL A 9 3.50 -8.25 4.00
C VAL A 9 2.70 -8.84 5.17
N GLU A 10 3.37 -9.40 6.18
CA GLU A 10 2.73 -9.96 7.37
C GLU A 10 1.92 -8.90 8.14
N TYR A 11 2.46 -7.70 8.27
CA TYR A 11 1.73 -6.60 8.89
C TYR A 11 0.50 -6.17 8.09
N LEU A 12 0.56 -6.21 6.76
CA LEU A 12 -0.61 -5.94 5.93
C LEU A 12 -1.68 -7.03 6.05
N GLN A 13 -1.28 -8.30 6.14
CA GLN A 13 -2.19 -9.42 6.42
C GLN A 13 -2.89 -9.23 7.77
N TRP A 14 -2.13 -8.84 8.80
CA TRP A 14 -2.70 -8.51 10.10
C TRP A 14 -3.70 -7.35 10.03
N LEU A 15 -3.38 -6.27 9.30
CA LEU A 15 -4.32 -5.16 9.09
C LEU A 15 -5.61 -5.62 8.41
N GLN A 16 -5.50 -6.43 7.37
CA GLN A 16 -6.65 -6.95 6.65
C GLN A 16 -7.53 -7.83 7.54
N THR A 17 -6.92 -8.73 8.31
CA THR A 17 -7.63 -9.63 9.22
C THR A 17 -8.31 -8.88 10.36
N THR A 18 -7.61 -7.89 10.93
CA THR A 18 -8.10 -7.16 12.11
C THR A 18 -9.19 -6.16 11.74
N PHE A 19 -9.08 -5.49 10.61
CA PHE A 19 -9.97 -4.38 10.26
C PHE A 19 -10.88 -4.69 9.07
N GLY A 20 -10.56 -5.68 8.22
CA GLY A 20 -11.25 -5.91 6.95
C GLY A 20 -12.77 -6.02 7.08
N ALA A 21 -13.26 -6.77 8.07
CA ALA A 21 -14.69 -6.93 8.29
C ALA A 21 -15.36 -5.68 8.91
N SER A 22 -14.66 -4.95 9.77
CA SER A 22 -15.20 -3.79 10.51
C SER A 22 -15.18 -2.49 9.71
N ILE A 23 -14.27 -2.38 8.74
CA ILE A 23 -14.08 -1.17 7.93
C ILE A 23 -15.07 -1.13 6.75
N GLY A 24 -15.56 -2.30 6.28
CA GLY A 24 -16.47 -2.35 5.14
C GLY A 24 -15.86 -1.73 3.89
N ARG A 25 -16.56 -0.76 3.29
CA ARG A 25 -16.12 -0.05 2.08
C ARG A 25 -15.42 1.29 2.37
N ALA A 26 -14.98 1.53 3.60
CA ALA A 26 -14.27 2.76 3.93
C ALA A 26 -13.04 2.95 3.03
N THR A 27 -12.84 4.18 2.57
CA THR A 27 -11.69 4.52 1.74
C THR A 27 -10.40 4.55 2.55
N VAL A 28 -9.25 4.51 1.87
CA VAL A 28 -7.95 4.67 2.53
C VAL A 28 -7.92 5.98 3.33
N GLU A 29 -8.48 7.08 2.81
CA GLU A 29 -8.57 8.35 3.51
C GLU A 29 -9.38 8.24 4.80
N GLN A 30 -10.56 7.62 4.75
CA GLN A 30 -11.41 7.44 5.94
C GLN A 30 -10.73 6.57 7.00
N VAL A 31 -10.10 5.46 6.59
CA VAL A 31 -9.36 4.61 7.51
C VAL A 31 -8.17 5.34 8.13
N CYS A 32 -7.46 6.12 7.34
CA CYS A 32 -6.38 6.97 7.85
C CYS A 32 -6.87 7.92 8.94
N GLN A 33 -8.04 8.55 8.73
CA GLN A 33 -8.64 9.46 9.70
C GLN A 33 -9.16 8.76 10.96
N MET A 34 -9.81 7.60 10.79
CA MET A 34 -10.47 6.89 11.90
C MET A 34 -9.52 6.05 12.77
N TYR A 35 -8.42 5.54 12.18
CA TYR A 35 -7.53 4.59 12.86
C TYR A 35 -6.07 5.03 12.91
N MET A 36 -5.47 5.47 11.79
CA MET A 36 -4.03 5.76 11.76
C MET A 36 -3.70 7.03 12.55
N ARG A 37 -4.48 8.09 12.36
CA ARG A 37 -4.29 9.35 13.09
C ARG A 37 -4.55 9.22 14.60
N PRO A 38 -5.66 8.61 15.09
CA PRO A 38 -5.84 8.36 16.52
C PRO A 38 -4.71 7.53 17.11
N ARG A 39 -4.30 6.46 16.44
CA ARG A 39 -3.20 5.59 16.87
C ARG A 39 -1.90 6.36 17.09
N THR A 40 -1.52 7.21 16.18
CA THR A 40 -0.26 7.99 16.20
C THR A 40 -0.42 9.37 16.84
N SER A 41 -1.51 9.63 17.55
CA SER A 41 -1.85 10.95 18.10
C SER A 41 -0.80 11.48 19.09
N ARG A 42 -0.19 10.61 19.88
CA ARG A 42 0.83 10.98 20.89
C ARG A 42 2.18 11.27 20.23
N SER A 43 2.64 10.38 19.36
CA SER A 43 3.95 10.50 18.72
C SER A 43 3.97 11.55 17.62
N ARG A 44 2.81 11.84 17.02
CA ARG A 44 2.68 12.64 15.78
C ARG A 44 3.52 12.09 14.62
N GLY A 45 4.03 10.87 14.79
CA GLY A 45 4.82 10.12 13.81
C GLY A 45 3.96 9.37 12.79
N SER A 46 4.61 8.48 12.05
CA SER A 46 3.95 7.49 11.19
C SER A 46 3.70 6.19 11.94
N VAL A 47 2.82 5.34 11.38
CA VAL A 47 2.60 3.98 11.92
C VAL A 47 3.91 3.18 11.90
N ALA A 48 4.68 3.26 10.82
CA ALA A 48 5.97 2.59 10.72
C ALA A 48 6.96 3.05 11.81
N GLN A 49 6.99 4.34 12.14
CA GLN A 49 7.83 4.85 13.25
C GLN A 49 7.40 4.29 14.61
N GLU A 50 6.11 4.14 14.87
CA GLU A 50 5.63 3.52 16.11
C GLU A 50 5.95 2.02 16.17
N LEU A 51 5.79 1.30 15.05
CA LEU A 51 6.18 -0.09 14.96
C LEU A 51 7.68 -0.27 15.22
N ALA A 52 8.52 0.56 14.60
CA ALA A 52 9.97 0.52 14.81
C ALA A 52 10.39 0.80 16.26
N GLY A 53 9.64 1.63 16.98
CA GLY A 53 9.83 1.91 18.41
C GLY A 53 9.35 0.80 19.35
N SER A 54 8.59 -0.18 18.85
CA SER A 54 8.03 -1.27 19.65
C SER A 54 8.96 -2.50 19.64
N ALA A 55 9.30 -3.02 20.80
CA ALA A 55 10.13 -4.24 20.93
C ALA A 55 9.50 -5.45 20.22
N HIS A 56 8.17 -5.55 20.20
CA HIS A 56 7.44 -6.69 19.60
C HIS A 56 7.13 -6.50 18.13
N ALA A 57 6.98 -5.25 17.66
CA ALA A 57 6.49 -4.96 16.32
C ALA A 57 7.59 -4.43 15.36
N ARG A 58 8.78 -4.12 15.87
CA ARG A 58 9.89 -3.58 15.04
C ARG A 58 10.32 -4.48 13.89
N ARG A 59 10.06 -5.79 13.98
CA ARG A 59 10.34 -6.76 12.92
C ARG A 59 9.56 -6.49 11.64
N HIS A 60 8.40 -5.83 11.76
CA HIS A 60 7.55 -5.47 10.62
C HIS A 60 8.02 -4.23 9.86
N VAL A 61 9.14 -3.63 10.26
CA VAL A 61 9.68 -2.43 9.61
C VAL A 61 11.10 -2.68 9.15
N GLY A 62 11.35 -2.38 7.87
CA GLY A 62 12.66 -2.54 7.25
C GLY A 62 12.87 -1.59 6.08
N PRO A 63 14.03 -1.68 5.40
CA PRO A 63 14.28 -0.94 4.17
C PRO A 63 13.24 -1.30 3.12
N ALA A 64 12.52 -0.29 2.59
CA ALA A 64 11.50 -0.52 1.58
C ALA A 64 12.12 -1.10 0.30
N SER A 65 11.57 -2.19 -0.18
CA SER A 65 11.91 -2.85 -1.44
C SER A 65 10.85 -2.66 -2.53
N TRP A 66 9.64 -2.24 -2.15
CA TRP A 66 8.53 -1.96 -3.05
C TRP A 66 7.86 -0.64 -2.70
N PHE A 67 7.69 0.21 -3.71
CA PHE A 67 6.84 1.39 -3.62
C PHE A 67 5.44 1.03 -4.10
N VAL A 68 4.41 1.24 -3.27
CA VAL A 68 3.02 0.95 -3.64
C VAL A 68 2.30 2.27 -3.92
N SER A 69 1.92 2.46 -5.18
CA SER A 69 1.12 3.60 -5.61
C SER A 69 -0.35 3.21 -5.68
N HIS A 70 -1.18 3.93 -4.98
CA HIS A 70 -2.62 3.71 -4.89
C HIS A 70 -3.39 5.04 -4.85
N THR A 71 -4.72 4.98 -4.88
CA THR A 71 -5.58 6.16 -4.74
C THR A 71 -6.25 6.16 -3.37
N TRP A 72 -6.22 7.29 -2.68
CA TRP A 72 -6.80 7.44 -1.34
C TRP A 72 -8.33 7.29 -1.31
N SER A 73 -9.01 7.49 -2.44
CA SER A 73 -10.44 7.23 -2.61
C SER A 73 -10.80 5.76 -2.82
N ASN A 74 -9.81 4.87 -3.03
CA ASN A 74 -10.08 3.44 -3.15
C ASN A 74 -10.52 2.86 -1.81
N ALA A 75 -11.35 1.81 -1.85
CA ALA A 75 -11.66 1.05 -0.65
C ALA A 75 -10.37 0.47 -0.06
N PHE A 76 -10.18 0.65 1.24
CA PHE A 76 -8.98 0.21 1.96
C PHE A 76 -8.81 -1.31 1.86
N ALA A 77 -9.89 -2.06 2.10
CA ALA A 77 -9.88 -3.52 2.00
C ALA A 77 -9.47 -4.01 0.60
N ASP A 78 -10.01 -3.40 -0.47
CA ASP A 78 -9.66 -3.73 -1.85
C ASP A 78 -8.18 -3.40 -2.14
N THR A 79 -7.68 -2.29 -1.61
CA THR A 79 -6.27 -1.88 -1.77
C THR A 79 -5.33 -2.89 -1.10
N LEU A 80 -5.61 -3.30 0.15
CA LEU A 80 -4.81 -4.32 0.84
C LEU A 80 -4.90 -5.66 0.13
N ALA A 81 -6.11 -6.10 -0.25
CA ALA A 81 -6.31 -7.37 -0.94
C ALA A 81 -5.54 -7.43 -2.27
N ALA A 82 -5.50 -6.33 -3.04
CA ALA A 82 -4.71 -6.24 -4.26
C ALA A 82 -3.21 -6.41 -3.99
N VAL A 83 -2.69 -5.73 -2.97
CA VAL A 83 -1.27 -5.86 -2.59
C VAL A 83 -0.96 -7.28 -2.13
N LEU A 84 -1.78 -7.86 -1.27
CA LEU A 84 -1.56 -9.21 -0.75
C LEU A 84 -1.64 -10.28 -1.85
N LEU A 85 -2.58 -10.13 -2.79
CA LEU A 85 -2.68 -11.00 -3.96
C LEU A 85 -1.42 -10.95 -4.83
N PHE A 86 -0.81 -9.76 -4.99
CA PHE A 86 0.44 -9.63 -5.74
C PHE A 86 1.59 -10.41 -5.11
N PHE A 87 1.65 -10.46 -3.78
CA PHE A 87 2.71 -11.18 -3.06
C PHE A 87 2.39 -12.65 -2.81
N GLU A 88 1.17 -13.11 -3.12
CA GLU A 88 0.80 -14.51 -2.97
C GLU A 88 1.65 -15.43 -3.86
N GLY A 89 2.32 -16.41 -3.24
CA GLY A 89 3.18 -17.37 -3.94
C GLY A 89 4.52 -16.81 -4.45
N ARG A 90 4.86 -15.56 -4.18
CA ARG A 90 6.15 -14.97 -4.56
C ARG A 90 7.24 -15.36 -3.56
N GLU A 91 8.40 -15.71 -4.08
CA GLU A 91 9.58 -16.07 -3.26
C GLU A 91 10.08 -14.89 -2.41
N ASP A 92 9.96 -13.66 -2.92
CA ASP A 92 10.41 -12.45 -2.24
C ASP A 92 9.42 -11.90 -1.21
N ALA A 93 8.21 -12.48 -1.09
CA ALA A 93 7.14 -11.97 -0.21
C ALA A 93 7.59 -11.86 1.26
N ALA A 94 8.32 -12.85 1.77
CA ALA A 94 8.78 -12.87 3.17
C ALA A 94 9.84 -11.81 3.49
N SER A 95 10.54 -11.29 2.49
CA SER A 95 11.57 -10.26 2.62
C SER A 95 11.13 -8.88 2.09
N ALA A 96 9.90 -8.79 1.58
CA ALA A 96 9.38 -7.57 0.99
C ALA A 96 8.92 -6.57 2.07
N PHE A 97 9.45 -5.35 2.00
CA PHE A 97 8.99 -4.21 2.77
C PHE A 97 8.38 -3.16 1.83
N LEU A 98 7.16 -2.76 2.13
CA LEU A 98 6.31 -1.96 1.26
C LEU A 98 6.20 -0.52 1.74
N TRP A 99 6.51 0.41 0.87
CA TRP A 99 6.27 1.82 1.09
C TRP A 99 4.83 2.17 0.72
N LEU A 100 3.98 2.32 1.73
CA LEU A 100 2.60 2.78 1.64
C LEU A 100 2.49 4.10 2.39
N ASP A 101 2.16 5.18 1.72
CA ASP A 101 2.20 6.54 2.26
C ASP A 101 1.40 6.70 3.56
N PHE A 102 0.23 6.06 3.67
CA PHE A 102 -0.60 6.12 4.86
C PHE A 102 0.00 5.38 6.09
N LEU A 103 0.99 4.50 5.89
CA LEU A 103 1.69 3.80 6.97
C LEU A 103 3.05 4.42 7.29
N VAL A 104 3.77 4.89 6.27
CA VAL A 104 5.17 5.30 6.42
C VAL A 104 5.38 6.80 6.54
N THR A 105 4.36 7.62 6.20
CA THR A 105 4.43 9.07 6.39
C THR A 105 3.60 9.52 7.58
N PRO A 106 4.05 10.53 8.37
CA PRO A 106 3.26 11.10 9.45
C PRO A 106 1.98 11.75 8.94
N GLN A 107 0.83 11.23 9.35
CA GLN A 107 -0.48 11.70 8.86
C GLN A 107 -0.98 12.97 9.57
N HIS A 108 -0.34 13.38 10.65
CA HIS A 108 -0.65 14.60 11.38
C HIS A 108 -0.07 15.87 10.74
N ALA A 109 1.01 15.74 9.97
CA ALA A 109 1.61 16.86 9.26
C ALA A 109 0.76 17.38 8.11
N SER A 110 -0.21 16.58 7.66
CA SER A 110 -1.17 16.95 6.60
C SER A 110 -2.32 17.85 7.10
N ALA A 111 -2.45 18.08 8.40
CA ALA A 111 -3.44 18.98 8.99
C ALA A 111 -3.00 20.46 9.03
N GLY A 112 -1.77 20.76 8.58
CA GLY A 112 -1.30 22.12 8.33
C GLY A 112 -1.57 22.55 6.88
N PRO A 113 -1.13 23.74 6.45
CA PRO A 113 -1.22 24.16 5.06
C PRO A 113 -0.62 23.04 4.21
N SER A 114 -1.44 22.49 3.30
CA SER A 114 -1.12 21.32 2.50
C SER A 114 0.26 21.52 1.86
N LYS A 115 1.17 20.57 2.06
CA LYS A 115 2.47 20.63 1.41
C LYS A 115 2.24 20.80 -0.08
N PRO A 116 2.96 21.70 -0.75
CA PRO A 116 2.74 21.98 -2.16
C PRO A 116 2.92 20.72 -2.99
N SER A 117 2.21 20.60 -4.10
CA SER A 117 2.30 19.44 -5.00
C SER A 117 3.74 19.10 -5.40
N SER A 118 4.60 20.12 -5.52
CA SER A 118 6.03 19.97 -5.79
C SER A 118 6.78 19.19 -4.70
N TRP A 119 6.41 19.34 -3.42
CA TRP A 119 7.00 18.58 -2.32
C TRP A 119 6.64 17.10 -2.41
N TRP A 120 5.36 16.79 -2.67
CA TRP A 120 4.90 15.41 -2.86
C TRP A 120 5.59 14.77 -4.06
N MET A 121 5.67 15.49 -5.18
CA MET A 121 6.35 15.02 -6.39
C MET A 121 7.82 14.72 -6.11
N GLY A 122 8.53 15.61 -5.42
CA GLY A 122 9.93 15.40 -5.05
C GLY A 122 10.13 14.21 -4.12
N THR A 123 9.27 14.06 -3.10
CA THR A 123 9.32 12.94 -2.15
C THR A 123 9.04 11.61 -2.85
N PHE A 124 8.02 11.53 -3.68
CA PHE A 124 7.70 10.32 -4.42
C PHE A 124 8.81 9.94 -5.40
N LYS A 125 9.29 10.89 -6.21
CA LYS A 125 10.40 10.63 -7.13
C LYS A 125 11.64 10.08 -6.42
N SER A 126 12.05 10.70 -5.33
CA SER A 126 13.22 10.26 -4.58
C SER A 126 13.02 8.91 -3.91
N SER A 127 11.82 8.62 -3.40
CA SER A 127 11.49 7.32 -2.80
C SER A 127 11.46 6.21 -3.84
N ILE A 128 10.76 6.40 -4.97
CA ILE A 128 10.70 5.42 -6.04
C ILE A 128 12.11 5.13 -6.61
N ALA A 129 12.90 6.17 -6.87
CA ALA A 129 14.26 6.01 -7.38
C ALA A 129 15.18 5.21 -6.43
N ARG A 130 14.94 5.30 -5.12
CA ARG A 130 15.72 4.54 -4.11
C ARG A 130 15.24 3.12 -3.92
N ILE A 131 13.93 2.91 -3.98
CA ILE A 131 13.29 1.60 -3.79
C ILE A 131 13.53 0.73 -5.01
N GLY A 132 13.40 1.26 -6.22
CA GLY A 132 13.70 0.56 -7.47
C GLY A 132 12.58 -0.36 -7.97
N SER A 133 11.58 -0.71 -7.15
CA SER A 133 10.41 -1.50 -7.57
C SER A 133 9.13 -0.76 -7.28
N LEU A 134 8.15 -0.86 -8.18
CA LEU A 134 6.88 -0.15 -8.09
C LEU A 134 5.72 -1.10 -8.35
N LEU A 135 4.78 -1.13 -7.41
CA LEU A 135 3.48 -1.76 -7.57
C LEU A 135 2.40 -0.70 -7.73
N LEU A 136 1.65 -0.76 -8.83
CA LEU A 136 0.49 0.09 -9.08
C LEU A 136 -0.80 -0.64 -8.72
N VAL A 137 -1.54 -0.08 -7.77
CA VAL A 137 -2.90 -0.54 -7.43
C VAL A 137 -3.90 0.41 -8.06
N VAL A 138 -4.59 -0.04 -9.10
CA VAL A 138 -5.60 0.73 -9.82
C VAL A 138 -7.01 0.18 -9.57
N ASP A 139 -8.02 1.04 -9.54
CA ASP A 139 -9.41 0.65 -9.35
C ASP A 139 -10.05 0.17 -10.67
N SER A 140 -9.67 0.75 -11.79
CA SER A 140 -10.13 0.38 -13.13
C SER A 140 -9.05 0.66 -14.18
N TRP A 141 -9.00 -0.17 -15.22
CA TRP A 141 -8.13 0.06 -16.38
C TRP A 141 -8.66 1.17 -17.28
N ASP A 142 -9.98 1.38 -17.32
CA ASP A 142 -10.61 2.38 -18.20
C ASP A 142 -10.34 3.81 -17.75
N ASN A 143 -10.11 4.03 -16.46
CA ASN A 143 -9.82 5.34 -15.90
C ASN A 143 -8.83 5.26 -14.71
N PRO A 144 -7.58 4.84 -14.93
CA PRO A 144 -6.62 4.59 -13.87
C PRO A 144 -6.14 5.89 -13.23
N ALA A 145 -6.80 6.32 -12.16
CA ALA A 145 -6.47 7.55 -11.43
C ALA A 145 -4.99 7.62 -10.97
N PRO A 146 -4.36 6.52 -10.51
CA PRO A 146 -2.94 6.53 -10.16
C PRO A 146 -2.04 6.81 -11.36
N LEU A 147 -2.37 6.34 -12.56
CA LEU A 147 -1.55 6.58 -13.76
C LEU A 147 -1.54 8.06 -14.15
N LYS A 148 -2.62 8.79 -13.94
CA LYS A 148 -2.67 10.23 -14.22
C LYS A 148 -1.69 11.02 -13.36
N ARG A 149 -1.37 10.54 -12.15
CA ARG A 149 -0.40 11.13 -11.22
C ARG A 149 1.00 10.55 -11.40
N ALA A 150 1.09 9.23 -11.63
CA ALA A 150 2.36 8.51 -11.74
C ALA A 150 3.02 8.69 -13.10
N TRP A 151 2.27 8.98 -14.17
CA TRP A 151 2.80 9.07 -15.53
C TRP A 151 3.97 10.05 -15.66
N TYR A 152 3.89 11.21 -15.04
CA TYR A 152 4.99 12.19 -15.04
C TYR A 152 6.23 11.68 -14.27
N VAL A 153 6.01 10.87 -13.24
CA VAL A 153 7.08 10.26 -12.46
C VAL A 153 7.72 9.12 -13.24
N PHE A 154 6.92 8.31 -13.95
CA PHE A 154 7.40 7.21 -14.78
C PHE A 154 8.22 7.68 -15.97
N ALA A 155 7.76 8.69 -16.67
CA ALA A 155 8.47 9.24 -17.83
C ALA A 155 9.88 9.73 -17.45
N ASP A 156 10.01 10.40 -16.32
CA ASP A 156 11.29 10.93 -15.82
C ASP A 156 12.22 9.84 -15.25
N LEU A 157 11.67 8.79 -14.63
CA LEU A 157 12.45 7.69 -14.06
C LEU A 157 12.96 6.71 -15.12
N ARG A 158 12.19 6.43 -16.18
CA ARG A 158 12.65 5.59 -17.29
C ARG A 158 13.83 6.22 -18.04
N THR A 159 13.92 7.54 -18.09
CA THR A 159 15.02 8.25 -18.72
C THR A 159 16.28 8.30 -17.88
N ARG A 160 16.19 8.11 -16.57
CA ARG A 160 17.33 8.29 -15.64
C ARG A 160 17.86 7.01 -14.99
N ALA A 161 17.08 5.94 -14.88
CA ALA A 161 17.40 4.78 -14.03
C ALA A 161 17.34 3.41 -14.74
N GLY A 162 17.53 3.32 -16.02
CA GLY A 162 17.82 2.06 -16.74
C GLY A 162 16.81 0.92 -16.60
N ALA A 163 16.32 0.51 -15.48
CA ALA A 163 15.34 -0.58 -15.32
C ALA A 163 14.58 -0.45 -14.00
N LEU A 164 13.43 0.21 -14.04
CA LEU A 164 12.45 0.15 -12.97
C LEU A 164 11.57 -1.09 -13.21
N ALA A 165 11.55 -2.05 -12.28
CA ALA A 165 10.56 -3.11 -12.29
C ALA A 165 9.20 -2.52 -11.89
N ALA A 166 8.22 -2.58 -12.77
CA ALA A 166 6.88 -2.05 -12.51
C ALA A 166 5.82 -3.11 -12.81
N ASP A 167 5.02 -3.40 -11.81
CA ASP A 167 3.86 -4.29 -11.90
C ASP A 167 2.58 -3.52 -11.58
N ALA A 168 1.47 -3.92 -12.22
CA ALA A 168 0.18 -3.28 -12.02
C ALA A 168 -0.92 -4.32 -11.74
N LEU A 169 -1.71 -4.07 -10.71
CA LEU A 169 -2.87 -4.87 -10.35
C LEU A 169 -4.13 -4.01 -10.22
N THR A 170 -5.26 -4.56 -10.64
CA THR A 170 -6.56 -3.90 -10.47
C THR A 170 -7.34 -4.48 -9.29
N CYS A 171 -8.09 -3.62 -8.59
CA CYS A 171 -9.07 -4.06 -7.60
C CYS A 171 -10.16 -4.94 -8.22
N ALA A 172 -10.41 -4.81 -9.53
CA ALA A 172 -11.35 -5.67 -10.26
C ALA A 172 -10.84 -7.12 -10.38
N GLN A 173 -9.54 -7.32 -10.59
CA GLN A 173 -8.94 -8.67 -10.62
C GLN A 173 -9.03 -9.36 -9.25
N VAL A 174 -8.85 -8.60 -8.18
CA VAL A 174 -9.02 -9.10 -6.80
C VAL A 174 -10.45 -9.56 -6.56
N ARG A 175 -11.45 -8.77 -6.95
CA ARG A 175 -12.88 -9.12 -6.80
C ARG A 175 -13.26 -10.32 -7.64
N ALA A 176 -12.73 -10.45 -8.85
CA ALA A 176 -12.99 -11.60 -9.72
C ALA A 176 -12.43 -12.88 -9.11
N ARG A 177 -11.23 -12.84 -8.52
CA ARG A 177 -10.61 -14.00 -7.86
C ARG A 177 -11.37 -14.42 -6.60
N ALA A 178 -11.70 -13.49 -5.71
CA ALA A 178 -12.51 -13.76 -4.53
C ALA A 178 -13.88 -14.37 -4.87
N ALA A 179 -14.50 -13.96 -5.98
CA ALA A 179 -15.76 -14.53 -6.46
C ALA A 179 -15.58 -15.95 -7.03
N CYS A 180 -14.41 -16.30 -7.57
CA CYS A 180 -14.08 -17.67 -7.98
C CYS A 180 -13.88 -18.58 -6.78
N ASP A 181 -13.08 -18.16 -5.81
CA ASP A 181 -12.78 -18.94 -4.60
C ASP A 181 -14.07 -19.29 -3.82
N CYS A 182 -15.00 -18.34 -3.70
CA CYS A 182 -16.30 -18.59 -3.07
C CYS A 182 -17.18 -19.60 -3.82
N ARG A 183 -16.98 -19.81 -5.14
CA ARG A 183 -17.74 -20.80 -5.91
C ARG A 183 -17.16 -22.20 -5.76
N GLU A 184 -15.85 -22.33 -5.61
CA GLU A 184 -15.19 -23.62 -5.41
C GLU A 184 -15.49 -24.19 -4.01
N GLU A 185 -15.54 -23.35 -2.97
CA GLU A 185 -15.92 -23.76 -1.62
C GLU A 185 -17.41 -24.11 -1.48
N GLY A 186 -18.29 -23.51 -2.27
CA GLY A 186 -19.74 -23.75 -2.27
C GLY A 186 -20.18 -25.01 -3.05
N GLY A 187 -19.32 -25.58 -3.91
CA GLY A 187 -19.64 -26.74 -4.77
C GLY A 187 -19.52 -28.12 -4.12
N GLY A 188 -19.03 -28.18 -2.88
CA GLY A 188 -18.66 -29.45 -2.21
C GLY A 188 -19.70 -30.07 -1.27
N ARG A 189 -20.97 -29.67 -1.28
CA ARG A 189 -22.03 -30.32 -0.49
C ARG A 189 -23.26 -30.62 -1.35
N GLY A 190 -23.16 -31.71 -2.11
CA GLY A 190 -24.25 -32.32 -2.82
C GLY A 190 -24.14 -33.83 -2.76
N THR A 191 -25.05 -34.44 -1.97
CA THR A 191 -25.55 -35.82 -2.03
C THR A 191 -24.64 -36.98 -1.59
N VAL A 192 -24.97 -37.61 -0.48
CA VAL A 192 -25.69 -38.91 -0.49
C VAL A 192 -26.68 -38.92 0.65
#